data_dd8c18387c285a6a63b21c9f57be054b
#
_entry.id   dd8c18387c285a6a63b21c9f57be054b
#
_cell.length_a   1.000
_cell.length_b   1.000
_cell.length_c   1.000
_cell.angle_alpha   90.00
_cell.angle_beta   90.00
_cell.angle_gamma   90.00
#
_symmetry.space_group_name_H-M   'P 1'
#
loop_
_entity.id
_entity.type
_entity.pdbx_description
1 polymer ?
#
loop_
_entity_poly.entity_id
_entity_poly.type
_entity_poly.pdbx_seq_one_letter_code
_entity_poly.pdbx_strand_id
1 'polypeptide(L)'
;MWSWIAFLGGTSALLLWMSYAQPFPEISGRWAWIMLSLSGLLAMAMSSPRETNPDLPFMISGIVGGFGVMIGAWYDRRNRDVILAPFAGMWFVAAAITALADGWSSYNTTEQWVGFILATTVIGLEVFLFWKGLIIGIPGVSWSQAALRQLDRGLIDGDRGAVSMFEKSWSVDDSWLDAMSHAALVRIHDFRGDPAASAKHSEMLERLGGIDIVDGSWLAKIDSCLKRLNTPVTESE
;
A
#
# COMPACT_ATOMS: atom_id res chain seq x y z
N MET A 1 -25.05 -4.43 -12.97
CA MET A 1 -24.71 -4.59 -11.54
C MET A 1 -23.70 -5.70 -11.25
N TRP A 2 -23.81 -6.92 -11.81
CA TRP A 2 -22.83 -8.00 -11.56
C TRP A 2 -21.39 -7.65 -11.94
N SER A 3 -21.19 -6.90 -13.03
CA SER A 3 -19.85 -6.40 -13.41
C SER A 3 -19.24 -5.50 -12.35
N TRP A 4 -20.03 -4.64 -11.71
CA TRP A 4 -19.60 -3.82 -10.60
C TRP A 4 -19.21 -4.63 -9.36
N ILE A 5 -20.03 -5.63 -9.02
CA ILE A 5 -19.74 -6.52 -7.88
C ILE A 5 -18.45 -7.28 -8.12
N ALA A 6 -18.27 -7.83 -9.33
CA ALA A 6 -17.03 -8.52 -9.70
C ALA A 6 -15.81 -7.58 -9.70
N PHE A 7 -15.96 -6.35 -10.21
CA PHE A 7 -14.91 -5.33 -10.20
C PHE A 7 -14.51 -4.93 -8.76
N LEU A 8 -15.49 -4.54 -7.93
CA LEU A 8 -15.24 -4.13 -6.56
C LEU A 8 -14.68 -5.28 -5.71
N GLY A 9 -15.28 -6.47 -5.81
CA GLY A 9 -14.82 -7.65 -5.09
C GLY A 9 -13.43 -8.12 -5.51
N GLY A 10 -13.18 -8.19 -6.82
CA GLY A 10 -11.90 -8.64 -7.39
C GLY A 10 -10.76 -7.69 -7.06
N THR A 11 -10.96 -6.37 -7.25
CA THR A 11 -9.94 -5.37 -6.93
C THR A 11 -9.68 -5.27 -5.44
N SER A 12 -10.72 -5.44 -4.60
CA SER A 12 -10.57 -5.46 -3.14
C SER A 12 -9.82 -6.69 -2.65
N ALA A 13 -10.09 -7.87 -3.23
CA ALA A 13 -9.34 -9.09 -2.92
C ALA A 13 -7.86 -8.95 -3.32
N LEU A 14 -7.59 -8.33 -4.47
CA LEU A 14 -6.23 -8.04 -4.92
C LEU A 14 -5.54 -7.04 -3.98
N LEU A 15 -6.22 -5.95 -3.59
CA LEU A 15 -5.69 -4.99 -2.62
C LEU A 15 -5.38 -5.67 -1.28
N LEU A 16 -6.26 -6.55 -0.80
CA LEU A 16 -6.05 -7.29 0.44
C LEU A 16 -4.81 -8.19 0.34
N TRP A 17 -4.67 -8.93 -0.77
CA TRP A 17 -3.49 -9.76 -1.01
C TRP A 17 -2.21 -8.93 -1.06
N MET A 18 -2.21 -7.81 -1.77
CA MET A 18 -1.05 -6.92 -1.88
C MET A 18 -0.73 -6.20 -0.56
N SER A 19 -1.73 -5.92 0.28
CA SER A 19 -1.49 -5.28 1.58
C SER A 19 -0.56 -6.11 2.48
N TYR A 20 -0.63 -7.43 2.39
CA TYR A 20 0.29 -8.31 3.14
C TYR A 20 1.73 -8.32 2.60
N ALA A 21 1.98 -7.74 1.42
CA ALA A 21 3.31 -7.58 0.88
C ALA A 21 4.03 -6.33 1.41
N GLN A 22 3.31 -5.43 2.13
CA GLN A 22 3.88 -4.22 2.73
C GLN A 22 4.20 -4.40 4.21
N PRO A 23 5.13 -3.56 4.77
CA PRO A 23 5.44 -3.54 6.20
C PRO A 23 4.27 -3.09 7.08
N PHE A 24 3.36 -2.26 6.55
CA PHE A 24 2.24 -1.65 7.27
C PHE A 24 0.90 -1.98 6.59
N PRO A 25 0.38 -3.22 6.74
CA PRO A 25 -0.82 -3.66 6.03
C PRO A 25 -2.13 -3.11 6.61
N GLU A 26 -2.08 -2.38 7.73
CA GLU A 26 -3.27 -2.07 8.53
C GLU A 26 -4.26 -1.19 7.79
N ILE A 27 -3.80 -0.26 6.96
CA ILE A 27 -4.66 0.75 6.31
C ILE A 27 -5.28 0.20 5.04
N SER A 28 -4.44 -0.22 4.09
CA SER A 28 -4.91 -0.84 2.84
C SER A 28 -5.71 -2.11 3.10
N GLY A 29 -5.32 -2.92 4.09
CA GLY A 29 -6.08 -4.09 4.51
C GLY A 29 -7.47 -3.75 5.04
N ARG A 30 -7.62 -2.72 5.89
CA ARG A 30 -8.95 -2.27 6.38
C ARG A 30 -9.83 -1.77 5.24
N TRP A 31 -9.28 -0.98 4.32
CA TRP A 31 -10.03 -0.50 3.15
C TRP A 31 -10.44 -1.64 2.22
N ALA A 32 -9.55 -2.62 2.00
CA ALA A 32 -9.87 -3.80 1.24
C ALA A 32 -11.05 -4.58 1.85
N TRP A 33 -11.06 -4.76 3.18
CA TRP A 33 -12.18 -5.40 3.88
C TRP A 33 -13.48 -4.60 3.80
N ILE A 34 -13.43 -3.27 3.90
CA ILE A 34 -14.60 -2.41 3.74
C ILE A 34 -15.21 -2.61 2.36
N MET A 35 -14.40 -2.51 1.30
CA MET A 35 -14.89 -2.66 -0.06
C MET A 35 -15.36 -4.08 -0.39
N LEU A 36 -14.66 -5.09 0.13
CA LEU A 36 -15.08 -6.49 -0.02
C LEU A 36 -16.43 -6.75 0.65
N SER A 37 -16.62 -6.20 1.85
CA SER A 37 -17.91 -6.28 2.55
C SER A 37 -19.03 -5.55 1.80
N LEU A 38 -18.76 -4.36 1.26
CA LEU A 38 -19.72 -3.61 0.44
C LEU A 38 -20.07 -4.37 -0.85
N SER A 39 -19.07 -4.99 -1.50
CA SER A 39 -19.32 -5.85 -2.67
C SER A 39 -20.20 -7.04 -2.31
N GLY A 40 -19.98 -7.68 -1.16
CA GLY A 40 -20.83 -8.76 -0.64
C GLY A 40 -22.26 -8.31 -0.34
N LEU A 41 -22.41 -7.14 0.29
CA LEU A 41 -23.73 -6.55 0.56
C LEU A 41 -24.49 -6.20 -0.74
N LEU A 42 -23.79 -5.70 -1.76
CA LEU A 42 -24.37 -5.48 -3.09
C LEU A 42 -24.84 -6.78 -3.72
N ALA A 43 -24.07 -7.87 -3.62
CA ALA A 43 -24.46 -9.18 -4.11
C ALA A 43 -25.70 -9.71 -3.38
N MET A 44 -25.77 -9.53 -2.07
CA MET A 44 -26.96 -9.89 -1.28
C MET A 44 -28.18 -9.04 -1.66
N ALA A 45 -27.98 -7.73 -1.85
CA ALA A 45 -29.07 -6.84 -2.29
C ALA A 45 -29.65 -7.25 -3.63
N MET A 46 -28.79 -7.67 -4.57
CA MET A 46 -29.22 -8.20 -5.87
C MET A 46 -30.00 -9.52 -5.79
N SER A 47 -29.78 -10.31 -4.76
CA SER A 47 -30.51 -11.55 -4.51
C SER A 47 -31.84 -11.30 -3.78
N SER A 48 -32.11 -10.05 -3.37
CA SER A 48 -33.36 -9.66 -2.70
C SER A 48 -34.51 -9.59 -3.72
N PRO A 49 -35.76 -9.91 -3.31
CA PRO A 49 -36.93 -9.73 -4.16
C PRO A 49 -37.30 -8.25 -4.41
N ARG A 50 -36.66 -7.30 -3.72
CA ARG A 50 -36.86 -5.87 -3.93
C ARG A 50 -35.97 -5.37 -5.06
N GLU A 51 -36.50 -4.47 -5.89
CA GLU A 51 -35.70 -3.77 -6.89
C GLU A 51 -34.60 -2.94 -6.23
N THR A 52 -33.37 -3.18 -6.63
CA THR A 52 -32.21 -2.41 -6.17
C THR A 52 -31.93 -1.29 -7.18
N ASN A 53 -31.60 -0.10 -6.66
CA ASN A 53 -31.21 1.01 -7.52
C ASN A 53 -29.95 0.63 -8.32
N PRO A 54 -29.98 0.69 -9.67
CA PRO A 54 -28.86 0.36 -10.53
C PRO A 54 -27.63 1.26 -10.32
N ASP A 55 -27.83 2.47 -9.77
CA ASP A 55 -26.76 3.46 -9.55
C ASP A 55 -25.98 3.21 -8.27
N LEU A 56 -26.51 2.40 -7.37
CA LEU A 56 -25.91 2.16 -6.05
C LEU A 56 -24.43 1.71 -6.10
N PRO A 57 -24.03 0.78 -7.00
CA PRO A 57 -22.63 0.33 -7.05
C PRO A 57 -21.66 1.42 -7.42
N PHE A 58 -21.96 2.26 -8.43
CA PHE A 58 -21.04 3.33 -8.81
C PHE A 58 -21.03 4.47 -7.79
N MET A 59 -22.15 4.78 -7.14
CA MET A 59 -22.18 5.74 -6.04
C MET A 59 -21.29 5.30 -4.86
N ILE A 60 -21.39 4.03 -4.45
CA ILE A 60 -20.52 3.45 -3.41
C ILE A 60 -19.06 3.53 -3.86
N SER A 61 -18.78 3.11 -5.10
CA SER A 61 -17.42 3.16 -5.66
C SER A 61 -16.85 4.58 -5.65
N GLY A 62 -17.65 5.58 -6.06
CA GLY A 62 -17.25 6.99 -6.08
C GLY A 62 -16.95 7.55 -4.70
N ILE A 63 -17.87 7.35 -3.75
CA ILE A 63 -17.73 7.86 -2.39
C ILE A 63 -16.54 7.20 -1.67
N VAL A 64 -16.53 5.86 -1.62
CA VAL A 64 -15.47 5.14 -0.90
C VAL A 64 -14.13 5.27 -1.61
N GLY A 65 -14.12 5.26 -2.94
CA GLY A 65 -12.93 5.52 -3.74
C GLY A 65 -12.37 6.92 -3.49
N GLY A 66 -13.21 7.97 -3.53
CA GLY A 66 -12.79 9.35 -3.27
C GLY A 66 -12.17 9.54 -1.87
N PHE A 67 -12.85 9.04 -0.83
CA PHE A 67 -12.27 9.03 0.52
C PHE A 67 -10.98 8.21 0.61
N GLY A 68 -10.95 7.06 -0.06
CA GLY A 68 -9.77 6.20 -0.11
C GLY A 68 -8.56 6.88 -0.76
N VAL A 69 -8.76 7.64 -1.85
CA VAL A 69 -7.68 8.44 -2.47
C VAL A 69 -7.15 9.49 -1.50
N MET A 70 -8.05 10.24 -0.82
CA MET A 70 -7.62 11.27 0.14
C MET A 70 -6.81 10.66 1.29
N ILE A 71 -7.29 9.57 1.85
CA ILE A 71 -6.62 8.87 2.95
C ILE A 71 -5.33 8.22 2.46
N GLY A 72 -5.36 7.54 1.31
CA GLY A 72 -4.18 6.94 0.71
C GLY A 72 -3.08 7.97 0.42
N ALA A 73 -3.42 9.12 -0.17
CA ALA A 73 -2.48 10.21 -0.40
C ALA A 73 -1.91 10.80 0.89
N TRP A 74 -2.72 10.85 1.96
CA TRP A 74 -2.25 11.28 3.28
C TRP A 74 -1.22 10.30 3.87
N TYR A 75 -1.47 8.99 3.76
CA TYR A 75 -0.57 7.97 4.26
C TYR A 75 0.65 7.76 3.37
N ASP A 76 0.53 7.93 2.06
CA ASP A 76 1.65 7.94 1.12
C ASP A 76 2.66 9.05 1.47
N ARG A 77 2.17 10.27 1.80
CA ARG A 77 3.04 11.36 2.29
C ARG A 77 3.76 11.05 3.61
N ARG A 78 3.21 10.15 4.41
CA ARG A 78 3.79 9.66 5.67
C ARG A 78 4.52 8.35 5.49
N ASN A 79 4.63 7.90 4.25
CA ASN A 79 5.35 6.70 3.87
C ASN A 79 4.86 5.41 4.57
N ARG A 80 3.56 5.33 4.87
CA ARG A 80 2.98 4.17 5.56
C ARG A 80 2.17 3.24 4.65
N ASP A 81 1.72 3.74 3.51
CA ASP A 81 0.92 2.94 2.58
C ASP A 81 1.03 3.53 1.17
N VAL A 82 1.51 2.73 0.23
CA VAL A 82 1.74 3.17 -1.17
C VAL A 82 0.71 2.61 -2.14
N ILE A 83 -0.12 1.63 -1.71
CA ILE A 83 -1.04 0.94 -2.61
C ILE A 83 -2.50 1.38 -2.44
N LEU A 84 -2.89 1.96 -1.30
CA LEU A 84 -4.28 2.37 -1.10
C LEU A 84 -4.73 3.42 -2.10
N ALA A 85 -3.92 4.46 -2.33
CA ALA A 85 -4.28 5.55 -3.23
C ALA A 85 -4.57 5.08 -4.66
N PRO A 86 -3.70 4.26 -5.33
CA PRO A 86 -4.00 3.74 -6.66
C PRO A 86 -5.24 2.83 -6.70
N PHE A 87 -5.45 1.96 -5.72
CA PHE A 87 -6.64 1.11 -5.73
C PHE A 87 -7.93 1.90 -5.50
N ALA A 88 -7.90 2.85 -4.58
CA ALA A 88 -9.04 3.74 -4.34
C ALA A 88 -9.32 4.65 -5.54
N GLY A 89 -8.27 5.10 -6.23
CA GLY A 89 -8.36 5.86 -7.46
C GLY A 89 -9.05 5.08 -8.58
N MET A 90 -8.73 3.80 -8.77
CA MET A 90 -9.45 2.95 -9.73
C MET A 90 -10.96 2.92 -9.46
N TRP A 91 -11.38 2.80 -8.19
CA TRP A 91 -12.80 2.81 -7.82
C TRP A 91 -13.44 4.17 -8.11
N PHE A 92 -12.74 5.25 -7.77
CA PHE A 92 -13.21 6.61 -8.01
C PHE A 92 -13.31 6.92 -9.51
N VAL A 93 -12.28 6.60 -10.30
CA VAL A 93 -12.26 6.83 -11.75
C VAL A 93 -13.37 6.04 -12.45
N ALA A 94 -13.55 4.77 -12.11
CA ALA A 94 -14.61 3.95 -12.70
C ALA A 94 -16.00 4.57 -12.43
N ALA A 95 -16.25 5.06 -11.22
CA ALA A 95 -17.49 5.74 -10.88
C ALA A 95 -17.66 7.07 -11.63
N ALA A 96 -16.61 7.88 -11.69
CA ALA A 96 -16.64 9.18 -12.37
C ALA A 96 -16.91 9.03 -13.88
N ILE A 97 -16.26 8.04 -14.53
CA ILE A 97 -16.48 7.76 -15.95
C ILE A 97 -17.93 7.27 -16.17
N THR A 98 -18.45 6.38 -15.31
CA THR A 98 -19.83 5.91 -15.42
C THR A 98 -20.82 7.05 -15.30
N ALA A 99 -20.67 7.91 -14.29
CA ALA A 99 -21.54 9.07 -14.11
C ALA A 99 -21.52 10.05 -15.30
N LEU A 100 -20.32 10.27 -15.88
CA LEU A 100 -20.21 11.09 -17.09
C LEU A 100 -20.83 10.43 -18.31
N ALA A 101 -20.65 9.13 -18.47
CA ALA A 101 -21.22 8.39 -19.61
C ALA A 101 -22.75 8.38 -19.57
N ASP A 102 -23.36 8.18 -18.42
CA ASP A 102 -24.81 8.16 -18.24
C ASP A 102 -25.45 9.51 -18.54
N GLY A 103 -24.78 10.63 -18.18
CA GLY A 103 -25.26 11.98 -18.46
C GLY A 103 -24.91 12.52 -19.86
N TRP A 104 -24.02 11.85 -20.61
CA TRP A 104 -23.39 12.41 -21.80
C TRP A 104 -24.35 12.91 -22.89
N SER A 105 -25.41 12.17 -23.13
CA SER A 105 -26.42 12.52 -24.15
C SER A 105 -27.30 13.72 -23.76
N SER A 106 -27.39 14.03 -22.46
CA SER A 106 -28.17 15.16 -21.93
C SER A 106 -27.36 16.45 -21.81
N TYR A 107 -26.02 16.35 -21.89
CA TYR A 107 -25.13 17.48 -21.74
C TYR A 107 -25.07 18.34 -22.99
N ASN A 108 -25.02 19.65 -22.79
CA ASN A 108 -24.71 20.59 -23.87
C ASN A 108 -23.21 20.53 -24.23
N THR A 109 -22.84 21.12 -25.36
CA THR A 109 -21.45 21.08 -25.88
C THR A 109 -20.41 21.58 -24.86
N THR A 110 -20.72 22.61 -24.09
CA THR A 110 -19.82 23.14 -23.07
C THR A 110 -19.64 22.15 -21.92
N GLU A 111 -20.72 21.54 -21.45
CA GLU A 111 -20.69 20.51 -20.40
C GLU A 111 -19.92 19.27 -20.84
N GLN A 112 -20.08 18.85 -22.11
CA GLN A 112 -19.31 17.75 -22.69
C GLN A 112 -17.81 18.04 -22.69
N TRP A 113 -17.39 19.26 -23.08
CA TRP A 113 -15.99 19.66 -23.02
C TRP A 113 -15.45 19.68 -21.58
N VAL A 114 -16.19 20.24 -20.65
CA VAL A 114 -15.83 20.23 -19.22
C VAL A 114 -15.72 18.79 -18.70
N GLY A 115 -16.71 17.95 -19.00
CA GLY A 115 -16.71 16.53 -18.63
C GLY A 115 -15.50 15.78 -19.20
N PHE A 116 -15.16 16.01 -20.46
CA PHE A 116 -13.99 15.41 -21.10
C PHE A 116 -12.67 15.84 -20.43
N ILE A 117 -12.50 17.13 -20.13
CA ILE A 117 -11.32 17.64 -19.45
C ILE A 117 -11.21 17.03 -18.05
N LEU A 118 -12.32 16.98 -17.29
CA LEU A 118 -12.34 16.38 -15.95
C LEU A 118 -11.99 14.89 -16.00
N ALA A 119 -12.61 14.12 -16.91
CA ALA A 119 -12.32 12.71 -17.07
C ALA A 119 -10.84 12.47 -17.41
N THR A 120 -10.28 13.23 -18.34
CA THR A 120 -8.88 13.13 -18.73
C THR A 120 -7.95 13.46 -17.55
N THR A 121 -8.29 14.47 -16.76
CA THR A 121 -7.52 14.86 -15.58
C THR A 121 -7.54 13.77 -14.52
N VAL A 122 -8.71 13.19 -14.24
CA VAL A 122 -8.86 12.12 -13.22
C VAL A 122 -8.16 10.84 -13.67
N ILE A 123 -8.27 10.47 -14.95
CA ILE A 123 -7.53 9.34 -15.51
C ILE A 123 -6.02 9.58 -15.44
N GLY A 124 -5.56 10.77 -15.81
CA GLY A 124 -4.13 11.13 -15.74
C GLY A 124 -3.58 11.06 -14.32
N LEU A 125 -4.35 11.53 -13.34
CA LEU A 125 -4.01 11.41 -11.92
C LEU A 125 -3.92 9.94 -11.49
N GLU A 126 -4.87 9.11 -11.92
CA GLU A 126 -4.89 7.68 -11.59
C GLU A 126 -3.68 6.95 -12.19
N VAL A 127 -3.35 7.23 -13.44
CA VAL A 127 -2.14 6.68 -14.08
C VAL A 127 -0.88 7.07 -13.30
N PHE A 128 -0.81 8.31 -12.82
CA PHE A 128 0.29 8.78 -11.98
C PHE A 128 0.34 8.04 -10.63
N LEU A 129 -0.80 7.89 -9.94
CA LEU A 129 -0.89 7.18 -8.66
C LEU A 129 -0.50 5.70 -8.83
N PHE A 130 -0.98 5.08 -9.91
CA PHE A 130 -0.66 3.71 -10.24
C PHE A 130 0.84 3.52 -10.49
N TRP A 131 1.43 4.39 -11.30
CA TRP A 131 2.86 4.36 -11.58
C TRP A 131 3.69 4.52 -10.31
N LYS A 132 3.41 5.58 -9.54
CA LYS A 132 4.13 5.88 -8.30
C LYS A 132 3.98 4.77 -7.25
N GLY A 133 2.74 4.35 -6.98
CA GLY A 133 2.45 3.38 -5.92
C GLY A 133 2.83 1.94 -6.29
N LEU A 134 2.40 1.47 -7.47
CA LEU A 134 2.52 0.06 -7.83
C LEU A 134 3.82 -0.28 -8.56
N ILE A 135 4.33 0.62 -9.39
CA ILE A 135 5.54 0.32 -10.18
C ILE A 135 6.81 0.71 -9.41
N ILE A 136 6.82 1.88 -8.78
CA ILE A 136 7.98 2.36 -8.03
C ILE A 136 7.96 1.84 -6.58
N GLY A 137 6.85 2.00 -5.85
CA GLY A 137 6.78 1.75 -4.41
C GLY A 137 6.82 0.27 -4.01
N ILE A 138 6.11 -0.61 -4.74
CA ILE A 138 5.97 -2.02 -4.33
C ILE A 138 7.29 -2.81 -4.28
N PRO A 139 8.23 -2.71 -5.24
CA PRO A 139 9.44 -3.53 -5.19
C PRO A 139 10.23 -3.35 -3.89
N GLY A 140 10.54 -2.10 -3.51
CA GLY A 140 11.28 -1.81 -2.28
C GLY A 140 10.52 -2.24 -1.02
N VAL A 141 9.22 -1.95 -0.95
CA VAL A 141 8.35 -2.33 0.18
C VAL A 141 8.25 -3.86 0.33
N SER A 142 8.15 -4.59 -0.79
CA SER A 142 8.09 -6.05 -0.78
C SER A 142 9.41 -6.68 -0.28
N TRP A 143 10.55 -6.12 -0.67
CA TRP A 143 11.86 -6.57 -0.18
C TRP A 143 12.04 -6.29 1.30
N SER A 144 11.64 -5.10 1.79
CA SER A 144 11.66 -4.75 3.22
C SER A 144 10.82 -5.73 4.05
N GLN A 145 9.61 -6.09 3.58
CA GLN A 145 8.76 -7.06 4.26
C GLN A 145 9.34 -8.49 4.20
N ALA A 146 9.97 -8.87 3.09
CA ALA A 146 10.65 -10.15 2.99
C ALA A 146 11.86 -10.22 3.95
N ALA A 147 12.65 -9.15 4.03
CA ALA A 147 13.77 -9.03 4.96
C ALA A 147 13.31 -9.18 6.43
N LEU A 148 12.22 -8.51 6.80
CA LEU A 148 11.65 -8.61 8.14
C LEU A 148 11.21 -10.05 8.47
N ARG A 149 10.59 -10.76 7.52
CA ARG A 149 10.23 -12.18 7.70
C ARG A 149 11.45 -13.10 7.86
N GLN A 150 12.54 -12.82 7.15
CA GLN A 150 13.79 -13.59 7.30
C GLN A 150 14.46 -13.30 8.65
N LEU A 151 14.45 -12.04 9.07
CA LEU A 151 14.93 -11.64 10.39
C LEU A 151 14.14 -12.35 11.50
N ASP A 152 12.82 -12.42 11.38
CA ASP A 152 11.94 -13.12 12.32
C ASP A 152 12.22 -14.64 12.42
N ARG A 153 12.73 -15.23 11.33
CA ARG A 153 13.15 -16.64 11.26
C ARG A 153 14.60 -16.87 11.70
N GLY A 154 15.33 -15.79 12.05
CA GLY A 154 16.75 -15.87 12.39
C GLY A 154 17.70 -16.02 11.20
N LEU A 155 17.20 -15.90 9.98
CA LEU A 155 18.00 -15.97 8.77
C LEU A 155 18.57 -14.59 8.44
N ILE A 156 19.66 -14.22 9.11
CA ILE A 156 20.29 -12.89 8.97
C ILE A 156 21.17 -12.83 7.72
N ASP A 157 21.98 -13.84 7.50
CA ASP A 157 23.04 -13.88 6.48
C ASP A 157 22.67 -14.70 5.25
N GLY A 158 23.50 -14.53 4.18
CA GLY A 158 23.37 -15.26 2.92
C GLY A 158 22.51 -14.52 1.89
N ASP A 159 22.46 -15.03 0.64
CA ASP A 159 21.76 -14.40 -0.51
C ASP A 159 20.25 -14.20 -0.28
N ARG A 160 19.66 -14.98 0.60
CA ARG A 160 18.25 -14.91 1.00
C ARG A 160 18.06 -14.47 2.44
N GLY A 161 19.12 -13.99 3.08
CA GLY A 161 19.09 -13.47 4.44
C GLY A 161 18.50 -12.07 4.55
N ALA A 162 18.19 -11.66 5.78
CA ALA A 162 17.59 -10.35 6.05
C ALA A 162 18.47 -9.20 5.54
N VAL A 163 19.79 -9.27 5.75
CA VAL A 163 20.75 -8.24 5.29
C VAL A 163 20.66 -8.06 3.78
N SER A 164 20.82 -9.15 3.00
CA SER A 164 20.74 -9.08 1.54
C SER A 164 19.40 -8.57 1.02
N MET A 165 18.30 -8.90 1.72
CA MET A 165 16.97 -8.41 1.33
C MET A 165 16.76 -6.95 1.69
N PHE A 166 17.29 -6.45 2.82
CA PHE A 166 17.29 -5.02 3.12
C PHE A 166 18.15 -4.24 2.13
N GLU A 167 19.28 -4.78 1.70
CA GLU A 167 20.09 -4.18 0.64
C GLU A 167 19.35 -4.09 -0.70
N LYS A 168 18.53 -5.08 -1.03
CA LYS A 168 17.69 -5.08 -2.25
C LYS A 168 16.46 -4.16 -2.14
N SER A 169 16.06 -3.77 -0.93
CA SER A 169 14.90 -2.90 -0.72
C SER A 169 15.18 -1.44 -1.05
N TRP A 170 16.44 -1.07 -1.26
CA TRP A 170 16.79 0.26 -1.74
C TRP A 170 16.12 0.45 -3.10
N SER A 171 15.19 1.37 -3.11
CA SER A 171 14.45 1.66 -4.32
C SER A 171 15.12 2.78 -5.09
N VAL A 172 15.01 2.73 -6.37
CA VAL A 172 15.43 3.83 -7.24
C VAL A 172 14.54 5.05 -6.89
N ASP A 173 15.16 6.09 -6.32
CA ASP A 173 14.56 7.38 -6.00
C ASP A 173 13.52 7.40 -4.84
N ASP A 174 13.56 6.47 -3.88
CA ASP A 174 12.72 6.54 -2.68
C ASP A 174 13.58 6.65 -1.40
N SER A 175 13.88 7.89 -1.01
CA SER A 175 14.69 8.20 0.16
C SER A 175 14.14 7.64 1.48
N TRP A 176 12.83 7.40 1.55
CA TRP A 176 12.20 6.81 2.72
C TRP A 176 12.46 5.30 2.84
N LEU A 177 12.33 4.54 1.75
CA LEU A 177 12.67 3.12 1.74
C LEU A 177 14.14 2.89 2.02
N ASP A 178 14.99 3.77 1.50
CA ASP A 178 16.43 3.76 1.77
C ASP A 178 16.70 4.01 3.26
N ALA A 179 16.06 5.01 3.85
CA ALA A 179 16.20 5.31 5.28
C ALA A 179 15.72 4.16 6.16
N MET A 180 14.56 3.55 5.85
CA MET A 180 14.06 2.37 6.55
C MET A 180 15.03 1.18 6.47
N SER A 181 15.63 0.95 5.31
CA SER A 181 16.58 -0.13 5.08
C SER A 181 17.89 0.10 5.82
N HIS A 182 18.45 1.32 5.74
CA HIS A 182 19.66 1.68 6.47
C HIS A 182 19.45 1.60 7.99
N ALA A 183 18.31 2.07 8.51
CA ALA A 183 17.99 1.97 9.93
C ALA A 183 17.91 0.52 10.41
N ALA A 184 17.32 -0.37 9.58
CA ALA A 184 17.28 -1.81 9.88
C ALA A 184 18.69 -2.43 9.90
N LEU A 185 19.51 -2.09 8.89
CA LEU A 185 20.88 -2.61 8.80
C LEU A 185 21.77 -2.13 9.95
N VAL A 186 21.65 -0.87 10.39
CA VAL A 186 22.31 -0.38 11.60
C VAL A 186 21.96 -1.27 12.78
N ARG A 187 20.68 -1.52 13.07
CA ARG A 187 20.25 -2.36 14.19
C ARG A 187 20.75 -3.80 14.10
N ILE A 188 20.75 -4.37 12.89
CA ILE A 188 21.22 -5.75 12.67
C ILE A 188 22.73 -5.83 12.87
N HIS A 189 23.52 -4.89 12.34
CA HIS A 189 24.98 -4.89 12.49
C HIS A 189 25.40 -4.58 13.93
N ASP A 190 24.70 -3.69 14.65
CA ASP A 190 24.92 -3.48 16.08
C ASP A 190 24.67 -4.77 16.88
N PHE A 191 23.56 -5.45 16.59
CA PHE A 191 23.26 -6.75 17.23
C PHE A 191 24.32 -7.80 16.98
N ARG A 192 24.97 -7.77 15.81
CA ARG A 192 26.04 -8.72 15.44
C ARG A 192 27.41 -8.32 15.99
N GLY A 193 27.53 -7.12 16.57
CA GLY A 193 28.81 -6.59 17.00
C GLY A 193 29.75 -6.22 15.86
N ASP A 194 29.20 -5.80 14.71
CA ASP A 194 29.95 -5.27 13.56
C ASP A 194 29.84 -3.74 13.50
N PRO A 195 30.70 -3.02 14.24
CA PRO A 195 30.61 -1.56 14.31
C PRO A 195 31.01 -0.87 13.00
N ALA A 196 31.82 -1.53 12.17
CA ALA A 196 32.24 -0.93 10.89
C ALA A 196 31.09 -0.89 9.88
N ALA A 197 30.35 -1.98 9.75
CA ALA A 197 29.17 -2.01 8.90
C ALA A 197 28.04 -1.11 9.47
N SER A 198 27.83 -1.13 10.79
CA SER A 198 26.86 -0.24 11.45
C SER A 198 27.16 1.23 11.18
N ALA A 199 28.42 1.67 11.34
CA ALA A 199 28.83 3.05 11.08
C ALA A 199 28.59 3.47 9.62
N LYS A 200 28.88 2.59 8.65
CA LYS A 200 28.61 2.85 7.23
C LYS A 200 27.14 3.13 6.97
N HIS A 201 26.24 2.29 7.50
CA HIS A 201 24.81 2.47 7.31
C HIS A 201 24.25 3.66 8.10
N SER A 202 24.81 3.96 9.27
CA SER A 202 24.48 5.14 10.05
C SER A 202 24.82 6.44 9.32
N GLU A 203 26.00 6.51 8.68
CA GLU A 203 26.37 7.66 7.85
C GLU A 203 25.41 7.88 6.68
N MET A 204 24.97 6.80 6.02
CA MET A 204 23.99 6.90 4.93
C MET A 204 22.62 7.34 5.45
N LEU A 205 22.20 6.83 6.60
CA LEU A 205 20.95 7.23 7.25
C LEU A 205 20.97 8.73 7.62
N GLU A 206 22.07 9.24 8.16
CA GLU A 206 22.21 10.67 8.46
C GLU A 206 22.12 11.55 7.21
N ARG A 207 22.68 11.12 6.08
CA ARG A 207 22.56 11.83 4.80
C ARG A 207 21.11 11.89 4.29
N LEU A 208 20.29 10.91 4.64
CA LEU A 208 18.88 10.83 4.26
C LEU A 208 17.96 11.62 5.21
N GLY A 209 18.47 12.13 6.32
CA GLY A 209 17.71 12.91 7.30
C GLY A 209 17.68 12.31 8.70
N GLY A 210 18.48 11.26 8.95
CA GLY A 210 18.67 10.65 10.26
C GLY A 210 17.55 9.71 10.68
N ILE A 211 17.63 9.24 11.91
CA ILE A 211 16.68 8.27 12.48
C ILE A 211 15.27 8.85 12.65
N ASP A 212 15.15 10.17 12.76
CA ASP A 212 13.89 10.85 13.04
C ASP A 212 12.87 10.74 11.89
N ILE A 213 13.35 10.50 10.68
CA ILE A 213 12.45 10.30 9.51
C ILE A 213 11.92 8.86 9.43
N VAL A 214 12.50 7.93 10.19
CA VAL A 214 12.10 6.51 10.18
C VAL A 214 10.94 6.30 11.15
N ASP A 215 9.92 5.58 10.69
CA ASP A 215 8.75 5.27 11.53
C ASP A 215 9.13 4.45 12.77
N GLY A 216 8.78 4.94 13.94
CA GLY A 216 9.09 4.27 15.21
C GLY A 216 8.49 2.85 15.31
N SER A 217 7.36 2.59 14.65
CA SER A 217 6.77 1.24 14.64
C SER A 217 7.59 0.26 13.79
N TRP A 218 8.29 0.74 12.77
CA TRP A 218 9.24 -0.05 12.00
C TRP A 218 10.44 -0.47 12.85
N LEU A 219 11.05 0.48 13.53
CA LEU A 219 12.17 0.22 14.45
C LEU A 219 11.76 -0.78 15.54
N ALA A 220 10.60 -0.58 16.15
CA ALA A 220 10.08 -1.49 17.16
C ALA A 220 9.86 -2.93 16.62
N LYS A 221 9.45 -3.12 15.37
CA LYS A 221 9.34 -4.44 14.74
C LYS A 221 10.72 -5.11 14.62
N ILE A 222 11.73 -4.37 14.15
CA ILE A 222 13.09 -4.88 14.01
C ILE A 222 13.67 -5.25 15.38
N ASP A 223 13.58 -4.34 16.36
CA ASP A 223 14.07 -4.58 17.70
C ASP A 223 13.39 -5.80 18.36
N SER A 224 12.08 -5.99 18.10
CA SER A 224 11.37 -7.15 18.62
C SER A 224 11.83 -8.47 18.00
N CYS A 225 12.16 -8.48 16.71
CA CYS A 225 12.74 -9.65 16.04
C CYS A 225 14.13 -9.97 16.61
N LEU A 226 15.00 -8.97 16.73
CA LEU A 226 16.36 -9.14 17.28
C LEU A 226 16.33 -9.61 18.74
N LYS A 227 15.42 -9.08 19.55
CA LYS A 227 15.24 -9.50 20.95
C LYS A 227 14.85 -10.98 21.05
N ARG A 228 13.96 -11.47 20.17
CA ARG A 228 13.58 -12.89 20.13
C ARG A 228 14.75 -13.79 19.80
N LEU A 229 15.63 -13.37 18.90
CA LEU A 229 16.82 -14.12 18.54
C LEU A 229 17.85 -14.24 19.68
N ASN A 230 17.86 -13.26 20.58
CA ASN A 230 18.75 -13.26 21.74
C ASN A 230 18.15 -13.98 22.99
N THR A 231 16.88 -14.39 22.91
CA THR A 231 16.26 -15.13 24.00
C THR A 231 16.50 -16.63 23.77
N PRO A 232 17.23 -17.35 24.63
CA PRO A 232 17.42 -18.79 24.47
C PRO A 232 16.02 -19.46 24.47
N VAL A 233 15.80 -20.33 23.48
CA VAL A 233 14.62 -21.19 23.46
C VAL A 233 14.70 -22.06 24.71
N THR A 234 13.91 -21.72 25.74
CA THR A 234 13.67 -22.65 26.85
C THR A 234 12.90 -23.80 26.24
N GLU A 235 13.63 -24.91 25.99
CA GLU A 235 13.01 -26.20 25.65
C GLU A 235 11.98 -26.48 26.73
N SER A 236 10.71 -26.37 26.36
CA SER A 236 9.60 -26.86 27.17
C SER A 236 9.63 -28.38 27.03
N GLU A 237 10.15 -29.05 28.07
CA GLU A 237 9.92 -30.48 28.31
C GLU A 237 8.42 -30.82 28.32
#